data_b724c531a2e02b1b6580755c61139383
#
_entry.id   b724c531a2e02b1b6580755c61139383
#
_cell.length_a   1.000
_cell.length_b   1.000
_cell.length_c   1.000
_cell.angle_alpha   90.00
_cell.angle_beta   90.00
_cell.angle_gamma   90.00
#
_symmetry.space_group_name_H-M   'P 1'
#
loop_
_entity.id
_entity.type
_entity.pdbx_description
1 polymer ?
#
loop_
_entity_poly.entity_id
_entity_poly.type
_entity_poly.pdbx_seq_one_letter_code
_entity_poly.pdbx_strand_id
1 'polypeptide(L)'
;MIMNATDWNTALYEKMSDEQDKFRDWLKSQPPEEILHHTYEYTVREDIVMAMEQLELTDAQAQALLDSSSPLADVYRYFEKLETGYMDVIRDSIENRADDVCKAQEELRTAPLYPHSAAYASEHGEMAQYNRSYQANSACKEAIEQAISAHYAENRLDTEAAIKDVLEKFGAERVQFILANTVQLQDWDGRYSRRNKEWAKTIPNDNPETVRCGYVLNSHPAVLDGFIDLVREEQQRSRTQGEKIQPSRPSVRDKLKQELPAHKPAAPKKQGPER
;
A
#
# COMPACT_ATOMS: atom_id res chain seq x y z
N MET A 1 -10.78 17.15 -20.58
CA MET A 1 -9.55 16.40 -20.80
C MET A 1 -9.77 15.05 -20.12
N ILE A 2 -9.97 14.00 -20.89
CA ILE A 2 -10.08 12.64 -20.36
C ILE A 2 -8.65 12.28 -19.96
N MET A 3 -8.38 12.14 -18.66
CA MET A 3 -7.13 11.53 -18.19
C MET A 3 -7.14 10.09 -18.71
N ASN A 4 -6.21 9.77 -19.62
CA ASN A 4 -6.00 8.40 -20.03
C ASN A 4 -5.66 7.62 -18.75
N ALA A 5 -6.52 6.66 -18.38
CA ALA A 5 -6.16 5.68 -17.37
C ALA A 5 -4.84 5.04 -17.82
N THR A 6 -3.86 5.01 -16.98
CA THR A 6 -2.58 4.35 -17.27
C THR A 6 -2.89 2.88 -17.49
N ASP A 7 -2.65 2.39 -18.68
CA ASP A 7 -2.75 0.95 -18.96
C ASP A 7 -1.53 0.25 -18.34
N TRP A 8 -1.74 -0.30 -17.14
CA TRP A 8 -0.69 -0.95 -16.36
C TRP A 8 -0.13 -2.19 -17.06
N ASN A 9 -0.96 -2.91 -17.82
CA ASN A 9 -0.51 -4.06 -18.59
C ASN A 9 0.43 -3.64 -19.73
N THR A 10 0.08 -2.59 -20.47
CA THR A 10 0.96 -2.02 -21.50
C THR A 10 2.27 -1.52 -20.89
N ALA A 11 2.23 -0.81 -19.77
CA ALA A 11 3.44 -0.31 -19.11
C ALA A 11 4.35 -1.45 -18.62
N LEU A 12 3.77 -2.53 -18.10
CA LEU A 12 4.51 -3.72 -17.68
C LEU A 12 5.15 -4.45 -18.88
N TYR A 13 4.38 -4.62 -19.96
CA TYR A 13 4.88 -5.20 -21.20
C TYR A 13 6.08 -4.41 -21.75
N GLU A 14 5.96 -3.09 -21.87
CA GLU A 14 7.04 -2.22 -22.34
C GLU A 14 8.28 -2.36 -21.46
N LYS A 15 8.12 -2.37 -20.14
CA LYS A 15 9.24 -2.53 -19.21
C LYS A 15 9.93 -3.89 -19.34
N MET A 16 9.17 -4.97 -19.48
CA MET A 16 9.73 -6.32 -19.69
C MET A 16 10.42 -6.43 -21.05
N SER A 17 9.85 -5.85 -22.10
CA SER A 17 10.43 -5.80 -23.43
C SER A 17 11.76 -5.05 -23.44
N ASP A 18 11.83 -3.89 -22.81
CA ASP A 18 13.05 -3.11 -22.65
C ASP A 18 14.14 -3.89 -21.86
N GLU A 19 13.73 -4.64 -20.85
CA GLU A 19 14.64 -5.50 -20.07
C GLU A 19 15.20 -6.63 -20.93
N GLN A 20 14.38 -7.23 -21.78
CA GLN A 20 14.79 -8.26 -22.72
C GLN A 20 15.76 -7.69 -23.78
N ASP A 21 15.48 -6.52 -24.31
CA ASP A 21 16.39 -5.85 -25.27
C ASP A 21 17.76 -5.58 -24.66
N LYS A 22 17.81 -5.11 -23.43
CA LYS A 22 19.08 -4.91 -22.70
C LYS A 22 19.83 -6.23 -22.49
N PHE A 23 19.11 -7.29 -22.14
CA PHE A 23 19.71 -8.62 -21.98
C PHE A 23 20.27 -9.15 -23.32
N ARG A 24 19.51 -9.00 -24.41
CA ARG A 24 19.95 -9.37 -25.76
C ARG A 24 21.20 -8.61 -26.19
N ASP A 25 21.26 -7.30 -25.94
CA ASP A 25 22.41 -6.49 -26.29
C ASP A 25 23.63 -6.81 -25.43
N TRP A 26 23.42 -7.15 -24.16
CA TRP A 26 24.47 -7.69 -23.30
C TRP A 26 24.99 -9.02 -23.84
N LEU A 27 24.12 -9.97 -24.20
CA LEU A 27 24.51 -11.25 -24.79
C LEU A 27 25.36 -11.10 -26.05
N LYS A 28 24.97 -10.19 -26.95
CA LYS A 28 25.78 -9.89 -28.18
C LYS A 28 27.19 -9.41 -27.88
N SER A 29 27.44 -8.86 -26.72
CA SER A 29 28.75 -8.42 -26.27
C SER A 29 29.60 -9.52 -25.63
N GLN A 30 28.99 -10.70 -25.35
CA GLN A 30 29.68 -11.80 -24.69
C GLN A 30 30.43 -12.72 -25.67
N PRO A 31 31.42 -13.48 -25.19
CA PRO A 31 32.04 -14.55 -25.97
C PRO A 31 31.03 -15.62 -26.39
N PRO A 32 31.20 -16.31 -27.51
CA PRO A 32 30.24 -17.32 -28.01
C PRO A 32 29.90 -18.42 -27.00
N GLU A 33 30.86 -18.85 -26.20
CA GLU A 33 30.61 -19.86 -25.15
C GLU A 33 29.67 -19.36 -24.07
N GLU A 34 29.78 -18.11 -23.67
CA GLU A 34 28.93 -17.48 -22.69
C GLU A 34 27.50 -17.29 -23.23
N ILE A 35 27.40 -16.95 -24.52
CA ILE A 35 26.10 -16.86 -25.19
C ILE A 35 25.35 -18.21 -25.11
N LEU A 36 26.06 -19.31 -25.35
CA LEU A 36 25.46 -20.64 -25.29
C LEU A 36 24.94 -21.00 -23.89
N HIS A 37 25.61 -20.60 -22.85
CA HIS A 37 25.16 -20.81 -21.47
C HIS A 37 23.85 -20.09 -21.16
N HIS A 38 23.59 -18.98 -21.81
CA HIS A 38 22.38 -18.17 -21.61
C HIS A 38 21.29 -18.36 -22.65
N THR A 39 21.45 -19.31 -23.59
CA THR A 39 20.48 -19.53 -24.68
C THR A 39 19.11 -19.89 -24.15
N TYR A 40 19.05 -20.77 -23.15
CA TYR A 40 17.79 -21.18 -22.54
C TYR A 40 17.11 -20.02 -21.82
N GLU A 41 17.85 -19.28 -21.00
CA GLU A 41 17.37 -18.10 -20.34
C GLU A 41 16.81 -17.08 -21.34
N TYR A 42 17.55 -16.80 -22.41
CA TYR A 42 17.12 -15.89 -23.46
C TYR A 42 15.78 -16.33 -24.07
N THR A 43 15.67 -17.60 -24.45
CA THR A 43 14.44 -18.14 -25.07
C THR A 43 13.25 -18.05 -24.13
N VAL A 44 13.40 -18.47 -22.87
CA VAL A 44 12.29 -18.41 -21.89
C VAL A 44 11.88 -16.97 -21.60
N ARG A 45 12.82 -16.05 -21.53
CA ARG A 45 12.50 -14.62 -21.34
C ARG A 45 11.74 -14.04 -22.55
N GLU A 46 12.09 -14.42 -23.78
CA GLU A 46 11.30 -14.07 -24.98
C GLU A 46 9.87 -14.65 -24.90
N ASP A 47 9.74 -15.91 -24.48
CA ASP A 47 8.42 -16.55 -24.31
C ASP A 47 7.58 -15.86 -23.24
N ILE A 48 8.17 -15.39 -22.14
CA ILE A 48 7.48 -14.61 -21.11
C ILE A 48 6.97 -13.29 -21.69
N VAL A 49 7.79 -12.56 -22.44
CA VAL A 49 7.39 -11.29 -23.07
C VAL A 49 6.25 -11.56 -24.07
N MET A 50 6.36 -12.61 -24.87
CA MET A 50 5.31 -12.99 -25.84
C MET A 50 4.00 -13.40 -25.13
N ALA A 51 4.07 -14.09 -23.99
CA ALA A 51 2.90 -14.43 -23.21
C ALA A 51 2.16 -13.19 -22.68
N MET A 52 2.89 -12.12 -22.32
CA MET A 52 2.31 -10.86 -21.86
C MET A 52 1.45 -10.16 -22.93
N GLU A 53 1.65 -10.41 -24.21
CA GLU A 53 0.81 -9.85 -25.28
C GLU A 53 -0.65 -10.35 -25.22
N GLN A 54 -0.88 -11.52 -24.63
CA GLN A 54 -2.18 -12.17 -24.58
C GLN A 54 -2.74 -12.30 -23.17
N LEU A 55 -1.97 -11.89 -22.17
CA LEU A 55 -2.32 -12.03 -20.76
C LEU A 55 -2.88 -10.71 -20.22
N GLU A 56 -4.08 -10.75 -19.67
CA GLU A 56 -4.71 -9.64 -18.97
C GLU A 56 -4.57 -9.84 -17.46
N LEU A 57 -3.58 -9.20 -16.85
CA LEU A 57 -3.46 -9.09 -15.40
C LEU A 57 -4.42 -8.03 -14.86
N THR A 58 -4.86 -8.20 -13.62
CA THR A 58 -5.54 -7.09 -12.93
C THR A 58 -4.58 -5.91 -12.73
N ASP A 59 -5.10 -4.69 -12.60
CA ASP A 59 -4.29 -3.50 -12.38
C ASP A 59 -3.35 -3.66 -11.17
N ALA A 60 -3.84 -4.27 -10.08
CA ALA A 60 -3.04 -4.54 -8.89
C ALA A 60 -1.87 -5.51 -9.15
N GLN A 61 -2.09 -6.56 -9.93
CA GLN A 61 -1.05 -7.52 -10.30
C GLN A 61 0.00 -6.88 -11.21
N ALA A 62 -0.45 -6.18 -12.26
CA ALA A 62 0.45 -5.52 -13.20
C ALA A 62 1.30 -4.44 -12.50
N GLN A 63 0.68 -3.65 -11.63
CA GLN A 63 1.37 -2.63 -10.85
C GLN A 63 2.37 -3.23 -9.85
N ALA A 64 1.99 -4.34 -9.20
CA ALA A 64 2.87 -5.05 -8.27
C ALA A 64 4.14 -5.58 -8.96
N LEU A 65 4.03 -6.10 -10.19
CA LEU A 65 5.20 -6.51 -10.98
C LEU A 65 6.00 -5.31 -11.49
N LEU A 66 5.35 -4.19 -11.85
CA LEU A 66 6.02 -2.95 -12.25
C LEU A 66 6.90 -2.36 -11.16
N ASP A 67 6.55 -2.55 -9.89
CA ASP A 67 7.33 -2.10 -8.73
C ASP A 67 8.69 -2.83 -8.62
N SER A 68 8.84 -4.00 -9.23
CA SER A 68 10.15 -4.67 -9.33
C SER A 68 11.10 -3.88 -10.21
N SER A 69 12.38 -3.82 -9.85
CA SER A 69 13.43 -3.24 -10.69
C SER A 69 13.64 -4.02 -11.99
N SER A 70 13.37 -5.33 -11.98
CA SER A 70 13.58 -6.26 -13.08
C SER A 70 12.46 -7.31 -13.15
N PRO A 71 11.24 -6.92 -13.56
CA PRO A 71 10.07 -7.80 -13.54
C PRO A 71 10.24 -9.06 -14.41
N LEU A 72 10.87 -8.95 -15.56
CA LEU A 72 11.13 -10.10 -16.43
C LEU A 72 12.08 -11.12 -15.79
N ALA A 73 13.17 -10.65 -15.19
CA ALA A 73 14.09 -11.54 -14.47
C ALA A 73 13.45 -12.16 -13.22
N ASP A 74 12.52 -11.46 -12.57
CA ASP A 74 11.78 -12.01 -11.43
C ASP A 74 10.86 -13.16 -11.84
N VAL A 75 10.11 -12.98 -12.93
CA VAL A 75 9.23 -14.04 -13.47
C VAL A 75 10.08 -15.22 -13.97
N TYR A 76 11.18 -14.96 -14.67
CA TYR A 76 12.10 -15.99 -15.12
C TYR A 76 12.63 -16.83 -13.93
N ARG A 77 13.11 -16.20 -12.87
CA ARG A 77 13.58 -16.90 -11.66
C ARG A 77 12.50 -17.70 -10.95
N TYR A 78 11.24 -17.28 -11.06
CA TYR A 78 10.11 -18.05 -10.55
C TYR A 78 9.86 -19.29 -11.42
N PHE A 79 9.83 -19.10 -12.73
CA PHE A 79 9.66 -20.17 -13.71
C PHE A 79 10.77 -21.24 -13.61
N GLU A 80 12.02 -20.81 -13.42
CA GLU A 80 13.19 -21.72 -13.32
C GLU A 80 13.07 -22.74 -12.18
N LYS A 81 12.26 -22.43 -11.16
CA LYS A 81 12.01 -23.33 -10.02
C LYS A 81 10.92 -24.37 -10.31
N LEU A 82 10.22 -24.26 -11.42
CA LEU A 82 9.14 -25.16 -11.79
C LEU A 82 9.65 -26.19 -12.79
N GLU A 83 9.17 -27.44 -12.69
CA GLU A 83 9.41 -28.44 -13.73
C GLU A 83 8.65 -28.03 -14.99
N THR A 84 9.39 -27.88 -16.08
CA THR A 84 8.92 -27.22 -17.28
C THR A 84 7.91 -27.97 -18.08
N GLY A 85 6.87 -27.29 -18.42
CA GLY A 85 6.01 -27.51 -19.58
C GLY A 85 5.97 -26.26 -20.44
N TYR A 86 4.97 -26.18 -21.24
CA TYR A 86 4.69 -25.22 -22.28
C TYR A 86 4.27 -23.81 -21.78
N MET A 87 3.80 -22.97 -22.70
CA MET A 87 3.31 -21.60 -22.47
C MET A 87 2.28 -21.47 -21.33
N ASP A 88 1.52 -22.53 -21.02
CA ASP A 88 0.59 -22.54 -19.89
C ASP A 88 1.32 -22.41 -18.55
N VAL A 89 2.47 -23.10 -18.39
CA VAL A 89 3.29 -22.99 -17.18
C VAL A 89 3.90 -21.58 -17.08
N ILE A 90 4.28 -20.98 -18.21
CA ILE A 90 4.77 -19.59 -18.23
C ILE A 90 3.68 -18.63 -17.78
N ARG A 91 2.46 -18.78 -18.29
CA ARG A 91 1.29 -17.97 -17.89
C ARG A 91 1.01 -18.11 -16.39
N ASP A 92 0.93 -19.36 -15.92
CA ASP A 92 0.71 -19.65 -14.50
C ASP A 92 1.83 -19.04 -13.63
N SER A 93 3.07 -19.03 -14.13
CA SER A 93 4.21 -18.44 -13.42
C SER A 93 4.07 -16.92 -13.29
N ILE A 94 3.59 -16.24 -14.34
CA ILE A 94 3.33 -14.79 -14.29
C ILE A 94 2.24 -14.49 -13.25
N GLU A 95 1.11 -15.21 -13.34
CA GLU A 95 -0.03 -14.99 -12.44
C GLU A 95 0.34 -15.30 -10.98
N ASN A 96 0.97 -16.45 -10.73
CA ASN A 96 1.41 -16.83 -9.39
C ASN A 96 2.40 -15.83 -8.81
N ARG A 97 3.33 -15.33 -9.63
CA ARG A 97 4.29 -14.32 -9.15
C ARG A 97 3.61 -13.00 -8.83
N ALA A 98 2.67 -12.56 -9.66
CA ALA A 98 1.88 -11.37 -9.40
C ALA A 98 1.08 -11.49 -8.09
N ASP A 99 0.42 -12.62 -7.88
CA ASP A 99 -0.32 -12.92 -6.66
C ASP A 99 0.57 -12.94 -5.41
N ASP A 100 1.75 -13.54 -5.49
CA ASP A 100 2.71 -13.56 -4.39
C ASP A 100 3.19 -12.15 -4.01
N VAL A 101 3.44 -11.30 -5.01
CA VAL A 101 3.83 -9.90 -4.77
C VAL A 101 2.68 -9.11 -4.17
N CYS A 102 1.46 -9.27 -4.69
CA CYS A 102 0.26 -8.64 -4.13
C CYS A 102 0.03 -9.06 -2.66
N LYS A 103 0.16 -10.36 -2.35
CA LYS A 103 0.04 -10.85 -0.97
C LYS A 103 1.09 -10.26 -0.06
N ALA A 104 2.36 -10.24 -0.50
CA ALA A 104 3.45 -9.66 0.27
C ALA A 104 3.24 -8.15 0.53
N GLN A 105 2.76 -7.40 -0.45
CA GLN A 105 2.41 -5.99 -0.29
C GLN A 105 1.25 -5.80 0.68
N GLU A 106 0.20 -6.62 0.58
CA GLU A 106 -0.93 -6.57 1.51
C GLU A 106 -0.51 -6.92 2.94
N GLU A 107 0.37 -7.90 3.12
CA GLU A 107 0.95 -8.22 4.43
C GLU A 107 1.72 -7.03 5.03
N LEU A 108 2.50 -6.31 4.22
CA LEU A 108 3.18 -5.10 4.66
C LEU A 108 2.19 -3.98 5.00
N ARG A 109 1.15 -3.80 4.19
CA ARG A 109 0.12 -2.79 4.40
C ARG A 109 -0.66 -3.04 5.69
N THR A 110 -1.04 -4.29 5.96
CA THR A 110 -1.86 -4.69 7.10
C THR A 110 -1.05 -5.01 8.36
N ALA A 111 0.28 -5.08 8.26
CA ALA A 111 1.13 -5.31 9.42
C ALA A 111 0.85 -4.26 10.51
N PRO A 112 0.54 -4.65 11.75
CA PRO A 112 0.34 -3.68 12.83
C PRO A 112 1.64 -2.92 13.14
N LEU A 113 1.50 -1.69 13.63
CA LEU A 113 2.64 -1.00 14.21
C LEU A 113 3.11 -1.74 15.46
N TYR A 114 4.40 -2.01 15.54
CA TYR A 114 5.01 -2.62 16.72
C TYR A 114 5.68 -1.53 17.56
N PRO A 115 5.20 -1.27 18.80
CA PRO A 115 5.59 -0.09 19.55
C PRO A 115 6.91 -0.25 20.33
N HIS A 116 7.43 -1.49 20.46
CA HIS A 116 8.58 -1.77 21.32
C HIS A 116 9.88 -1.94 20.54
N SER A 117 11.02 -1.93 21.26
CA SER A 117 12.35 -2.11 20.70
C SER A 117 12.61 -3.54 20.21
N ALA A 118 13.64 -3.73 19.39
CA ALA A 118 14.10 -5.05 18.98
C ALA A 118 14.55 -5.89 20.18
N ALA A 119 15.16 -5.28 21.20
CA ALA A 119 15.55 -5.95 22.43
C ALA A 119 14.33 -6.50 23.18
N TYR A 120 13.30 -5.68 23.35
CA TYR A 120 12.04 -6.12 23.94
C TYR A 120 11.41 -7.27 23.14
N ALA A 121 11.34 -7.15 21.82
CA ALA A 121 10.79 -8.20 20.96
C ALA A 121 11.57 -9.52 21.08
N SER A 122 12.90 -9.44 21.23
CA SER A 122 13.74 -10.61 21.42
C SER A 122 13.47 -11.29 22.77
N GLU A 123 13.34 -10.51 23.84
CA GLU A 123 13.07 -11.02 25.19
C GLU A 123 11.69 -11.67 25.31
N HIS A 124 10.70 -11.18 24.54
CA HIS A 124 9.32 -11.66 24.59
C HIS A 124 8.95 -12.65 23.47
N GLY A 125 9.88 -13.01 22.59
CA GLY A 125 9.63 -13.93 21.48
C GLY A 125 8.78 -13.33 20.35
N GLU A 126 8.74 -12.01 20.24
CA GLU A 126 7.89 -11.24 19.30
C GLU A 126 8.66 -10.71 18.07
N MET A 127 9.86 -11.24 17.82
CA MET A 127 10.72 -10.80 16.69
C MET A 127 10.03 -10.87 15.32
N ALA A 128 9.12 -11.82 15.10
CA ALA A 128 8.38 -11.90 13.85
C ALA A 128 7.45 -10.70 13.66
N GLN A 129 6.80 -10.23 14.71
CA GLN A 129 5.93 -9.04 14.69
C GLN A 129 6.76 -7.77 14.48
N TYR A 130 7.87 -7.65 15.22
CA TYR A 130 8.82 -6.56 15.07
C TYR A 130 9.34 -6.46 13.64
N ASN A 131 9.81 -7.56 13.04
CA ASN A 131 10.37 -7.58 11.71
C ASN A 131 9.33 -7.20 10.63
N ARG A 132 8.08 -7.67 10.75
CA ARG A 132 6.99 -7.27 9.84
C ARG A 132 6.72 -5.77 9.94
N SER A 133 6.61 -5.24 11.15
CA SER A 133 6.40 -3.81 11.35
C SER A 133 7.59 -3.00 10.82
N TYR A 134 8.82 -3.46 11.04
CA TYR A 134 10.04 -2.83 10.55
C TYR A 134 10.06 -2.75 9.02
N GLN A 135 9.78 -3.85 8.34
CA GLN A 135 9.71 -3.90 6.87
C GLN A 135 8.63 -2.98 6.33
N ALA A 136 7.45 -2.98 6.94
CA ALA A 136 6.34 -2.12 6.56
C ALA A 136 6.66 -0.62 6.79
N ASN A 137 7.36 -0.29 7.87
CA ASN A 137 7.79 1.09 8.14
C ASN A 137 8.83 1.56 7.12
N SER A 138 9.80 0.69 6.76
CA SER A 138 10.81 1.00 5.75
C SER A 138 10.17 1.20 4.37
N ALA A 139 9.25 0.32 3.97
CA ALA A 139 8.51 0.46 2.72
C ALA A 139 7.65 1.74 2.70
N CYS A 140 6.99 2.08 3.81
CA CYS A 140 6.22 3.32 3.94
C CYS A 140 7.11 4.56 3.81
N LYS A 141 8.28 4.56 4.47
CA LYS A 141 9.28 5.63 4.33
C LYS A 141 9.67 5.85 2.87
N GLU A 142 10.06 4.79 2.18
CA GLU A 142 10.45 4.85 0.77
C GLU A 142 9.31 5.36 -0.11
N ALA A 143 8.08 4.91 0.13
CA ALA A 143 6.91 5.36 -0.62
C ALA A 143 6.63 6.87 -0.40
N ILE A 144 6.79 7.38 0.82
CA ILE A 144 6.66 8.81 1.09
C ILE A 144 7.73 9.61 0.33
N GLU A 145 8.99 9.18 0.36
CA GLU A 145 10.09 9.83 -0.35
C GLU A 145 9.88 9.82 -1.87
N GLN A 146 9.42 8.69 -2.42
CA GLN A 146 9.07 8.57 -3.83
C GLN A 146 7.90 9.46 -4.22
N ALA A 147 6.82 9.48 -3.42
CA ALA A 147 5.67 10.34 -3.65
C ALA A 147 6.04 11.82 -3.64
N ILE A 148 6.87 12.25 -2.69
CA ILE A 148 7.39 13.61 -2.65
C ILE A 148 8.23 13.91 -3.89
N SER A 149 9.14 13.00 -4.26
CA SER A 149 10.02 13.19 -5.42
C SER A 149 9.26 13.24 -6.75
N ALA A 150 8.24 12.37 -6.91
CA ALA A 150 7.45 12.28 -8.14
C ALA A 150 6.52 13.49 -8.34
N HIS A 151 6.03 14.08 -7.24
CA HIS A 151 5.04 15.15 -7.29
C HIS A 151 5.61 16.54 -6.94
N TYR A 152 6.92 16.65 -6.73
CA TYR A 152 7.59 17.93 -6.50
C TYR A 152 8.16 18.48 -7.80
N ALA A 153 7.47 19.43 -8.40
CA ALA A 153 7.91 20.14 -9.60
C ALA A 153 7.76 21.65 -9.40
N GLU A 154 8.68 22.45 -9.98
CA GLU A 154 8.64 23.92 -9.98
C GLU A 154 8.46 24.55 -8.58
N ASN A 155 9.10 23.99 -7.56
CA ASN A 155 8.95 24.40 -6.16
C ASN A 155 7.52 24.24 -5.60
N ARG A 156 6.70 23.38 -6.19
CA ARG A 156 5.38 23.02 -5.72
C ARG A 156 5.28 21.50 -5.58
N LEU A 157 4.69 21.08 -4.48
CA LEU A 157 4.26 19.69 -4.28
C LEU A 157 2.81 19.60 -4.77
N ASP A 158 2.56 18.75 -5.77
CA ASP A 158 1.17 18.38 -6.12
C ASP A 158 0.66 17.40 -5.08
N THR A 159 -0.32 17.88 -4.34
CA THR A 159 -0.52 17.48 -2.96
C THR A 159 -1.53 16.37 -2.79
N GLU A 160 -2.57 16.33 -3.61
CA GLU A 160 -3.62 15.32 -3.45
C GLU A 160 -3.19 13.94 -3.98
N ALA A 161 -2.51 13.91 -5.12
CA ALA A 161 -2.03 12.65 -5.70
C ALA A 161 -0.94 12.00 -4.83
N ALA A 162 0.05 12.80 -4.38
CA ALA A 162 1.14 12.29 -3.55
C ALA A 162 0.70 11.65 -2.24
N ILE A 163 -0.37 12.17 -1.63
CA ILE A 163 -0.88 11.69 -0.35
C ILE A 163 -1.76 10.46 -0.55
N LYS A 164 -2.60 10.47 -1.57
CA LYS A 164 -3.61 9.44 -1.79
C LYS A 164 -2.97 8.06 -1.89
N ASP A 165 -1.98 7.91 -2.75
CA ASP A 165 -1.31 6.64 -2.98
C ASP A 165 -0.63 6.10 -1.70
N VAL A 166 0.02 6.98 -0.93
CA VAL A 166 0.71 6.59 0.30
C VAL A 166 -0.29 6.20 1.39
N LEU A 167 -1.39 6.95 1.55
CA LEU A 167 -2.42 6.66 2.55
C LEU A 167 -3.22 5.40 2.22
N GLU A 168 -3.54 5.17 0.94
CA GLU A 168 -4.23 3.96 0.49
C GLU A 168 -3.33 2.71 0.69
N LYS A 169 -2.03 2.83 0.41
CA LYS A 169 -1.09 1.72 0.48
C LYS A 169 -0.69 1.34 1.92
N PHE A 170 -0.51 2.29 2.82
CA PHE A 170 0.05 2.02 4.16
C PHE A 170 -0.87 2.37 5.33
N GLY A 171 -1.99 3.03 5.05
CA GLY A 171 -2.89 3.52 6.09
C GLY A 171 -2.38 4.76 6.82
N ALA A 172 -3.32 5.53 7.37
CA ALA A 172 -3.01 6.80 7.98
C ALA A 172 -2.13 6.69 9.24
N GLU A 173 -2.31 5.64 10.02
CA GLU A 173 -1.58 5.44 11.27
C GLU A 173 -0.08 5.28 11.04
N ARG A 174 0.31 4.42 10.09
CA ARG A 174 1.71 4.19 9.75
C ARG A 174 2.36 5.42 9.13
N VAL A 175 1.67 6.08 8.20
CA VAL A 175 2.17 7.31 7.58
C VAL A 175 2.44 8.38 8.63
N GLN A 176 1.51 8.58 9.58
CA GLN A 176 1.70 9.51 10.69
C GLN A 176 2.88 9.13 11.58
N PHE A 177 3.03 7.86 11.88
CA PHE A 177 4.13 7.37 12.68
C PHE A 177 5.49 7.71 12.07
N ILE A 178 5.68 7.48 10.76
CA ILE A 178 6.93 7.80 10.06
C ILE A 178 7.20 9.31 10.02
N LEU A 179 6.16 10.11 9.70
CA LEU A 179 6.27 11.56 9.66
C LEU A 179 6.57 12.15 11.04
N ALA A 180 5.87 11.69 12.08
CA ALA A 180 6.08 12.17 13.45
C ALA A 180 7.48 11.82 13.97
N ASN A 181 7.98 10.63 13.71
CA ASN A 181 9.35 10.23 14.07
C ASN A 181 10.39 11.13 13.41
N THR A 182 10.19 11.48 12.14
CA THR A 182 11.09 12.38 11.42
C THR A 182 11.11 13.77 12.07
N VAL A 183 9.94 14.34 12.36
CA VAL A 183 9.84 15.66 13.01
C VAL A 183 10.42 15.65 14.42
N GLN A 184 10.15 14.60 15.21
CA GLN A 184 10.69 14.48 16.57
C GLN A 184 12.23 14.41 16.58
N LEU A 185 12.83 13.66 15.65
CA LEU A 185 14.28 13.60 15.52
C LEU A 185 14.87 14.94 15.08
N GLN A 186 14.15 15.70 14.26
CA GLN A 186 14.59 16.97 13.68
C GLN A 186 13.93 18.18 14.36
N ASP A 187 13.49 18.08 15.62
CA ASP A 187 12.79 19.16 16.35
C ASP A 187 13.62 20.44 16.46
N TRP A 188 14.95 20.35 16.40
CA TRP A 188 15.87 21.48 16.34
C TRP A 188 15.80 22.26 15.02
N ASP A 189 15.25 21.67 13.94
CA ASP A 189 15.18 22.32 12.63
C ASP A 189 14.08 23.40 12.62
N GLY A 190 14.47 24.65 12.38
CA GLY A 190 13.57 25.79 12.34
C GLY A 190 12.62 25.82 11.14
N ARG A 191 12.77 24.92 10.17
CA ARG A 191 11.94 24.82 8.97
C ARG A 191 10.64 24.03 9.18
N TYR A 192 10.53 23.27 10.26
CA TYR A 192 9.25 22.71 10.69
C TYR A 192 8.40 23.72 11.42
N SER A 193 7.12 23.77 11.12
CA SER A 193 6.17 24.61 11.81
C SER A 193 5.98 24.17 13.26
N ARG A 194 5.72 25.13 14.16
CA ARG A 194 5.41 24.82 15.57
C ARG A 194 4.22 23.87 15.67
N ARG A 195 3.23 24.06 14.82
CA ARG A 195 2.01 23.23 14.77
C ARG A 195 2.34 21.75 14.48
N ASN A 196 3.25 21.48 13.56
CA ASN A 196 3.64 20.11 13.20
C ASN A 196 4.57 19.50 14.24
N LYS A 197 5.41 20.29 14.90
CA LYS A 197 6.19 19.82 16.06
C LYS A 197 5.31 19.43 17.24
N GLU A 198 4.30 20.21 17.57
CA GLU A 198 3.34 19.88 18.63
C GLU A 198 2.48 18.65 18.24
N TRP A 199 2.05 18.56 16.98
CA TRP A 199 1.35 17.40 16.49
C TRP A 199 2.21 16.13 16.58
N ALA A 200 3.46 16.18 16.18
CA ALA A 200 4.34 15.02 16.22
C ALA A 200 4.46 14.45 17.64
N LYS A 201 4.47 15.30 18.67
CA LYS A 201 4.50 14.89 20.08
C LYS A 201 3.23 14.13 20.54
N THR A 202 2.12 14.26 19.81
CA THR A 202 0.87 13.54 20.11
C THR A 202 0.86 12.12 19.58
N ILE A 203 1.78 11.76 18.70
CA ILE A 203 1.89 10.40 18.15
C ILE A 203 2.82 9.60 19.08
N PRO A 204 2.30 8.52 19.69
CA PRO A 204 3.10 7.71 20.61
C PRO A 204 4.31 7.12 19.89
N ASN A 205 5.46 7.27 20.50
CA ASN A 205 6.69 6.60 20.12
C ASN A 205 7.43 6.20 21.39
N ASP A 206 7.13 5.01 21.90
CA ASP A 206 7.73 4.50 23.13
C ASP A 206 9.13 3.93 22.89
N ASN A 207 9.60 3.97 21.64
CA ASN A 207 10.88 3.38 21.29
C ASN A 207 11.89 4.45 20.85
N PRO A 208 12.77 4.91 21.76
CA PRO A 208 13.83 5.85 21.41
C PRO A 208 14.82 5.30 20.38
N GLU A 209 14.84 3.98 20.15
CA GLU A 209 15.66 3.35 19.13
C GLU A 209 15.04 3.46 17.73
N THR A 210 13.71 3.58 17.59
CA THR A 210 13.07 3.76 16.29
C THR A 210 13.49 5.07 15.62
N VAL A 211 13.79 6.07 16.41
CA VAL A 211 14.37 7.33 15.95
C VAL A 211 15.77 7.10 15.34
N ARG A 212 16.51 6.12 15.83
CA ARG A 212 17.84 5.73 15.32
C ARG A 212 17.78 4.69 14.21
N CYS A 213 16.68 3.95 14.07
CA CYS A 213 16.55 2.79 13.18
C CYS A 213 16.09 3.10 11.75
N GLY A 214 16.34 4.28 11.22
CA GLY A 214 16.21 4.50 9.78
C GLY A 214 14.82 4.83 9.26
N TYR A 215 13.82 5.07 10.12
CA TYR A 215 12.49 5.54 9.70
C TYR A 215 12.43 7.05 9.45
N VAL A 216 13.57 7.71 9.40
CA VAL A 216 13.67 9.14 9.19
C VAL A 216 13.71 9.45 7.71
N LEU A 217 12.84 10.34 7.27
CA LEU A 217 12.78 10.81 5.90
C LEU A 217 13.96 11.74 5.60
N ASN A 218 14.54 11.58 4.40
CA ASN A 218 15.66 12.39 3.95
C ASN A 218 15.23 13.61 3.14
N SER A 219 13.94 13.73 2.83
CA SER A 219 13.40 14.87 2.09
C SER A 219 13.58 16.18 2.86
N HIS A 220 13.63 17.28 2.11
CA HIS A 220 13.85 18.61 2.70
C HIS A 220 12.77 18.97 3.74
N PRO A 221 13.14 19.42 4.96
CA PRO A 221 12.20 19.65 6.06
C PRO A 221 11.01 20.55 5.73
N ALA A 222 11.20 21.62 4.95
CA ALA A 222 10.09 22.49 4.55
C ALA A 222 9.09 21.80 3.61
N VAL A 223 9.54 20.85 2.78
CA VAL A 223 8.64 20.04 1.92
C VAL A 223 7.90 19.03 2.76
N LEU A 224 8.58 18.42 3.72
CA LEU A 224 7.96 17.51 4.69
C LEU A 224 6.92 18.21 5.56
N ASP A 225 7.19 19.45 6.00
CA ASP A 225 6.24 20.24 6.79
C ASP A 225 4.93 20.45 6.01
N GLY A 226 5.02 20.80 4.72
CA GLY A 226 3.86 20.90 3.83
C GLY A 226 3.16 19.55 3.63
N PHE A 227 3.90 18.46 3.42
CA PHE A 227 3.32 17.12 3.27
C PHE A 227 2.56 16.67 4.52
N ILE A 228 3.08 16.99 5.72
CA ILE A 228 2.41 16.71 7.01
C ILE A 228 1.09 17.46 7.10
N ASP A 229 1.06 18.73 6.74
CA ASP A 229 -0.17 19.52 6.78
C ASP A 229 -1.28 18.87 5.94
N LEU A 230 -0.93 18.38 4.77
CA LEU A 230 -1.86 17.72 3.84
C LEU A 230 -2.36 16.36 4.35
N VAL A 231 -1.48 15.54 4.90
CA VAL A 231 -1.88 14.26 5.54
C VAL A 231 -2.87 14.53 6.68
N ARG A 232 -2.64 15.57 7.47
CA ARG A 232 -3.52 15.94 8.57
C ARG A 232 -4.86 16.48 8.09
N GLU A 233 -4.89 17.25 7.01
CA GLU A 233 -6.13 17.77 6.40
C GLU A 233 -6.97 16.63 5.83
N GLU A 234 -6.35 15.70 5.12
CA GLU A 234 -7.07 14.53 4.57
C GLU A 234 -7.69 13.66 5.65
N GLN A 235 -6.99 13.48 6.76
CA GLN A 235 -7.56 12.76 7.90
C GLN A 235 -8.74 13.49 8.56
N GLN A 236 -8.68 14.81 8.65
CA GLN A 236 -9.80 15.58 9.17
C GLN A 236 -11.01 15.47 8.24
N ARG A 237 -10.81 15.50 6.92
CA ARG A 237 -11.87 15.29 5.92
C ARG A 237 -12.50 13.91 6.06
N SER A 238 -11.68 12.86 6.16
CA SER A 238 -12.14 11.47 6.29
C SER A 238 -12.93 11.24 7.58
N ARG A 239 -12.52 11.82 8.72
CA ARG A 239 -13.25 11.76 9.99
C ARG A 239 -14.61 12.46 9.89
N THR A 240 -14.65 13.65 9.30
CA THR A 240 -15.89 14.43 9.15
C THR A 240 -16.88 13.77 8.21
N GLN A 241 -16.39 13.06 7.19
CA GLN A 241 -17.25 12.26 6.29
C GLN A 241 -17.77 11.00 6.98
N GLY A 242 -16.94 10.31 7.77
CA GLY A 242 -17.32 9.13 8.54
C GLY A 242 -18.40 9.44 9.61
N GLU A 243 -18.30 10.60 10.26
CA GLU A 243 -19.32 11.05 11.23
C GLU A 243 -20.67 11.37 10.59
N LYS A 244 -20.67 11.86 9.34
CA LYS A 244 -21.90 12.13 8.58
C LYS A 244 -22.63 10.88 8.09
N ILE A 245 -21.94 9.74 8.00
CA ILE A 245 -22.48 8.46 7.51
C ILE A 245 -23.01 7.59 8.66
N GLN A 246 -22.69 7.90 9.92
CA GLN A 246 -23.33 7.21 11.05
C GLN A 246 -24.80 7.60 11.08
N PRO A 247 -25.76 6.64 10.91
CA PRO A 247 -27.17 6.95 11.05
C PRO A 247 -27.39 7.49 12.46
N SER A 248 -27.97 8.69 12.53
CA SER A 248 -28.32 9.32 13.80
C SER A 248 -29.05 8.27 14.64
N ARG A 249 -28.57 8.04 15.88
CA ARG A 249 -29.26 7.16 16.82
C ARG A 249 -30.73 7.57 16.83
N PRO A 250 -31.70 6.63 16.61
CA PRO A 250 -33.09 6.98 16.56
C PRO A 250 -33.46 7.70 17.86
N SER A 251 -34.10 8.85 17.74
CA SER A 251 -34.54 9.67 18.85
C SER A 251 -35.34 8.82 19.81
N VAL A 252 -35.23 9.09 21.12
CA VAL A 252 -36.06 8.44 22.15
C VAL A 252 -37.56 8.51 21.78
N ARG A 253 -37.96 9.55 21.05
CA ARG A 253 -39.32 9.75 20.53
C ARG A 253 -39.69 8.74 19.43
N ASP A 254 -38.76 8.28 18.63
CA ASP A 254 -39.00 7.28 17.60
C ASP A 254 -39.04 5.86 18.17
N LYS A 255 -38.26 5.59 19.23
CA LYS A 255 -38.38 4.33 20.00
C LYS A 255 -39.69 4.22 20.73
N LEU A 256 -40.20 5.31 21.31
CA LEU A 256 -41.52 5.34 21.98
C LEU A 256 -42.69 5.13 21.01
N LYS A 257 -42.54 5.47 19.73
CA LYS A 257 -43.58 5.19 18.71
C LYS A 257 -43.60 3.74 18.25
N GLN A 258 -42.48 3.03 18.37
CA GLN A 258 -42.39 1.61 18.01
C GLN A 258 -42.85 0.66 19.14
N GLU A 259 -42.90 1.09 20.39
CA GLU A 259 -43.26 0.26 21.55
C GLU A 259 -44.71 0.34 21.95
N LEU A 260 -45.56 1.07 21.22
CA LEU A 260 -47.01 1.07 21.49
C LEU A 260 -47.67 -0.14 20.81
N PRO A 261 -48.10 -1.17 21.56
CA PRO A 261 -48.83 -2.28 20.99
C PRO A 261 -50.18 -1.78 20.46
N ALA A 262 -50.49 -2.15 19.23
CA ALA A 262 -51.78 -1.85 18.61
C ALA A 262 -52.91 -2.38 19.49
N HIS A 263 -53.73 -1.50 20.02
CA HIS A 263 -54.96 -1.87 20.70
C HIS A 263 -55.83 -2.71 19.77
N LYS A 264 -56.03 -4.00 20.06
CA LYS A 264 -57.06 -4.84 19.45
C LYS A 264 -58.43 -4.32 19.91
N PRO A 265 -59.36 -4.06 18.98
CA PRO A 265 -60.71 -3.70 19.37
C PRO A 265 -61.38 -4.89 20.08
N ALA A 266 -62.03 -4.61 21.21
CA ALA A 266 -62.78 -5.58 22.01
C ALA A 266 -63.93 -6.18 21.20
N ALA A 267 -64.06 -7.50 21.20
CA ALA A 267 -65.16 -8.23 20.59
C ALA A 267 -66.52 -7.94 21.33
N PRO A 268 -67.64 -7.85 20.60
CA PRO A 268 -68.92 -7.56 21.21
C PRO A 268 -69.41 -8.72 22.09
N LYS A 269 -69.92 -8.39 23.29
CA LYS A 269 -70.55 -9.32 24.22
C LYS A 269 -71.83 -9.88 23.59
N LYS A 270 -71.90 -11.20 23.42
CA LYS A 270 -73.15 -11.89 23.12
C LYS A 270 -74.03 -11.84 24.34
N GLN A 271 -75.22 -11.26 24.17
CA GLN A 271 -76.36 -11.41 25.09
C GLN A 271 -76.87 -12.84 25.00
N GLY A 272 -76.89 -13.55 26.10
CA GLY A 272 -77.58 -14.84 26.23
C GLY A 272 -79.07 -14.64 26.51
N PRO A 273 -79.93 -15.58 26.11
CA PRO A 273 -81.38 -15.44 26.28
C PRO A 273 -81.78 -15.76 27.71
N GLU A 274 -82.76 -14.96 28.19
CA GLU A 274 -83.56 -15.25 29.37
C GLU A 274 -84.29 -16.58 29.25
N ARG A 275 -84.18 -17.41 30.31
CA ARG A 275 -85.32 -18.13 30.98
C ARG A 275 -84.77 -18.74 32.26
#